data_7029dedec4da2847e85048dc3aa415aa
#
_entry.id   7029dedec4da2847e85048dc3aa415aa
#
_cell.length_a   1.000
_cell.length_b   1.000
_cell.length_c   1.000
_cell.angle_alpha   90.00
_cell.angle_beta   90.00
_cell.angle_gamma   90.00
#
_symmetry.space_group_name_H-M   'P 1'
#
loop_
_entity.id
_entity.type
_entity.pdbx_description
1 polymer ?
#
loop_
_entity_poly.entity_id
_entity_poly.type
_entity_poly.pdbx_seq_one_letter_code
_entity_poly.pdbx_strand_id
1 'polypeptide(L)'
;MAQHPQHHHGAGGSTEYRGVLERMNRFQEPEVRQAIADLQLPMGSYGLDVGCGVGLYALWLAEALGPQGRVLGFEPQAERVAVAQRQVSDSPAAGRLEFRQGDGTALPLADQSCDWVWCSDVLHHIPDPVLALKEFMRVLRPGGRVIIKESQVAQALFLPGYPDLERQLQRAEMAFNRHEAGPRSIQERRQRTPESMHQAGLQTWHLRTYMVQRQAPLDAAARAYIQHTVFERNWGPRLRGLLDSRAWQERTALCEADSPQYLLTRPDYYCLYPVSVFSATVDG
;
A
#
# COMPACT_ATOMS: atom_id res chain seq x y z
N MET A 1 10.66 -22.40 23.13
CA MET A 1 9.71 -22.23 22.02
C MET A 1 8.68 -21.22 22.47
N ALA A 2 8.91 -19.94 22.19
CA ALA A 2 7.96 -18.87 22.47
C ALA A 2 7.05 -18.72 21.24
N GLN A 3 5.76 -18.97 21.43
CA GLN A 3 4.75 -18.71 20.41
C GLN A 3 4.63 -17.20 20.24
N HIS A 4 5.02 -16.68 19.06
CA HIS A 4 4.75 -15.31 18.69
C HIS A 4 3.23 -15.12 18.59
N PRO A 5 2.65 -14.04 19.16
CA PRO A 5 1.25 -13.75 19.00
C PRO A 5 0.96 -13.46 17.52
N GLN A 6 0.07 -14.25 16.95
CA GLN A 6 -0.48 -13.99 15.62
C GLN A 6 -1.26 -12.67 15.67
N HIS A 7 -0.71 -11.62 15.09
CA HIS A 7 -1.43 -10.36 14.90
C HIS A 7 -2.55 -10.58 13.88
N HIS A 8 -3.77 -10.73 14.37
CA HIS A 8 -4.98 -10.74 13.56
C HIS A 8 -5.18 -9.34 12.96
N HIS A 9 -4.75 -9.14 11.74
CA HIS A 9 -5.24 -8.03 10.92
C HIS A 9 -6.72 -8.26 10.65
N GLY A 10 -7.56 -7.31 11.08
CA GLY A 10 -9.00 -7.22 11.07
C GLY A 10 -9.78 -8.39 10.47
N ALA A 11 -10.71 -8.94 11.25
CA ALA A 11 -11.55 -10.07 10.90
C ALA A 11 -12.65 -9.73 9.85
N GLY A 12 -12.23 -9.21 8.70
CA GLY A 12 -12.98 -9.32 7.45
C GLY A 12 -12.45 -10.57 6.73
N GLY A 13 -13.31 -11.48 6.30
CA GLY A 13 -12.90 -12.73 5.67
C GLY A 13 -11.88 -12.50 4.55
N SER A 14 -11.00 -13.44 4.28
CA SER A 14 -9.89 -13.36 3.32
C SER A 14 -10.27 -12.76 1.95
N THR A 15 -11.51 -12.96 1.52
CA THR A 15 -12.07 -12.46 0.25
C THR A 15 -12.35 -10.95 0.27
N GLU A 16 -12.85 -10.38 1.38
CA GLU A 16 -13.12 -8.95 1.48
C GLU A 16 -11.83 -8.13 1.48
N TYR A 17 -10.86 -8.55 2.28
CA TYR A 17 -9.55 -7.87 2.33
C TYR A 17 -8.79 -7.94 1.00
N ARG A 18 -8.87 -9.05 0.30
CA ARG A 18 -8.36 -9.21 -1.07
C ARG A 18 -8.94 -8.15 -1.99
N GLY A 19 -10.28 -7.98 -1.98
CA GLY A 19 -10.95 -6.98 -2.81
C GLY A 19 -10.50 -5.54 -2.50
N VAL A 20 -10.20 -5.24 -1.22
CA VAL A 20 -9.65 -3.93 -0.82
C VAL A 20 -8.28 -3.69 -1.43
N LEU A 21 -7.34 -4.65 -1.31
CA LEU A 21 -6.00 -4.53 -1.88
C LEU A 21 -6.04 -4.40 -3.40
N GLU A 22 -6.85 -5.21 -4.07
CA GLU A 22 -6.97 -5.16 -5.52
C GLU A 22 -7.52 -3.81 -6.00
N ARG A 23 -8.58 -3.28 -5.38
CA ARG A 23 -9.13 -1.96 -5.72
C ARG A 23 -8.11 -0.84 -5.47
N MET A 24 -7.39 -0.89 -4.35
CA MET A 24 -6.35 0.10 -4.03
C MET A 24 -5.23 0.08 -5.07
N ASN A 25 -4.73 -1.10 -5.41
CA ASN A 25 -3.66 -1.24 -6.40
C ASN A 25 -4.12 -0.73 -7.77
N ARG A 26 -5.31 -1.13 -8.23
CA ARG A 26 -5.87 -0.66 -9.51
C ARG A 26 -6.09 0.87 -9.54
N PHE A 27 -6.55 1.44 -8.44
CA PHE A 27 -6.73 2.89 -8.33
C PHE A 27 -5.41 3.67 -8.47
N GLN A 28 -4.31 3.11 -7.97
CA GLN A 28 -2.99 3.74 -7.99
C GLN A 28 -2.11 3.27 -9.17
N GLU A 29 -2.59 2.34 -9.99
CA GLU A 29 -1.76 1.64 -11.00
C GLU A 29 -0.97 2.59 -11.92
N PRO A 30 -1.55 3.63 -12.55
CA PRO A 30 -0.81 4.50 -13.45
C PRO A 30 0.38 5.20 -12.76
N GLU A 31 0.16 5.75 -11.58
CA GLU A 31 1.17 6.49 -10.83
C GLU A 31 2.23 5.59 -10.22
N VAL A 32 1.85 4.38 -9.78
CA VAL A 32 2.82 3.39 -9.29
C VAL A 32 3.66 2.84 -10.44
N ARG A 33 3.08 2.58 -11.60
CA ARG A 33 3.86 2.21 -12.81
C ARG A 33 4.82 3.32 -13.22
N GLN A 34 4.40 4.58 -13.14
CA GLN A 34 5.30 5.72 -13.37
C GLN A 34 6.41 5.76 -12.33
N ALA A 35 6.09 5.53 -11.04
CA ALA A 35 7.09 5.47 -9.98
C ALA A 35 8.12 4.37 -10.22
N ILE A 36 7.68 3.18 -10.61
CA ILE A 36 8.55 2.05 -10.96
C ILE A 36 9.46 2.42 -12.15
N ALA A 37 8.92 3.04 -13.19
CA ALA A 37 9.71 3.48 -14.35
C ALA A 37 10.76 4.53 -13.97
N ASP A 38 10.40 5.50 -13.14
CA ASP A 38 11.28 6.57 -12.67
C ASP A 38 12.44 6.06 -11.78
N LEU A 39 12.25 4.92 -11.12
CA LEU A 39 13.32 4.26 -10.35
C LEU A 39 14.46 3.77 -11.25
N GLN A 40 14.21 3.55 -12.54
CA GLN A 40 15.22 3.04 -13.49
C GLN A 40 15.96 1.81 -12.93
N LEU A 41 15.19 0.81 -12.47
CA LEU A 41 15.75 -0.44 -11.98
C LEU A 41 16.56 -1.11 -13.09
N PRO A 42 17.71 -1.74 -12.80
CA PRO A 42 18.54 -2.36 -13.83
C PRO A 42 17.77 -3.42 -14.63
N MET A 43 17.80 -3.35 -15.95
CA MET A 43 17.15 -4.33 -16.81
C MET A 43 17.71 -5.72 -16.54
N GLY A 44 16.80 -6.70 -16.46
CA GLY A 44 17.19 -8.08 -16.19
C GLY A 44 17.56 -8.38 -14.73
N SER A 45 17.47 -7.40 -13.83
CA SER A 45 17.80 -7.56 -12.41
C SER A 45 16.86 -8.51 -11.67
N TYR A 46 17.30 -8.97 -10.50
CA TYR A 46 16.55 -9.79 -9.57
C TYR A 46 16.23 -9.00 -8.31
N GLY A 47 14.95 -8.88 -7.98
CA GLY A 47 14.52 -8.16 -6.78
C GLY A 47 13.39 -8.81 -6.02
N LEU A 48 13.07 -8.19 -4.89
CA LEU A 48 12.07 -8.67 -3.95
C LEU A 48 10.90 -7.69 -3.85
N ASP A 49 9.69 -8.24 -3.72
CA ASP A 49 8.48 -7.50 -3.30
C ASP A 49 8.06 -8.03 -1.92
N VAL A 50 8.43 -7.31 -0.86
CA VAL A 50 8.17 -7.72 0.52
C VAL A 50 6.82 -7.20 0.99
N GLY A 51 5.92 -8.11 1.34
CA GLY A 51 4.51 -7.84 1.59
C GLY A 51 3.74 -7.74 0.28
N CYS A 52 3.99 -8.64 -0.67
CA CYS A 52 3.47 -8.58 -2.04
C CYS A 52 1.94 -8.69 -2.16
N GLY A 53 1.25 -9.06 -1.09
CA GLY A 53 -0.22 -9.11 -1.05
C GLY A 53 -0.82 -9.96 -2.16
N VAL A 54 -1.53 -9.32 -3.10
CA VAL A 54 -2.16 -9.97 -4.26
C VAL A 54 -1.27 -10.06 -5.51
N GLY A 55 0.00 -9.65 -5.42
CA GLY A 55 1.02 -9.83 -6.45
C GLY A 55 1.02 -8.82 -7.60
N LEU A 56 0.16 -7.79 -7.58
CA LEU A 56 0.08 -6.83 -8.69
C LEU A 56 1.35 -5.97 -8.80
N TYR A 57 1.94 -5.55 -7.68
CA TYR A 57 3.19 -4.77 -7.75
C TYR A 57 4.37 -5.61 -8.24
N ALA A 58 4.48 -6.87 -7.78
CA ALA A 58 5.47 -7.80 -8.31
C ALA A 58 5.34 -7.96 -9.83
N LEU A 59 4.10 -8.04 -10.34
CA LEU A 59 3.83 -8.09 -11.78
C LEU A 59 4.35 -6.85 -12.51
N TRP A 60 3.99 -5.65 -12.04
CA TRP A 60 4.40 -4.38 -12.68
C TRP A 60 5.92 -4.18 -12.63
N LEU A 61 6.56 -4.59 -11.54
CA LEU A 61 8.02 -4.61 -11.42
C LEU A 61 8.64 -5.55 -12.47
N ALA A 62 8.15 -6.79 -12.59
CA ALA A 62 8.66 -7.75 -13.54
C ALA A 62 8.48 -7.30 -15.01
N GLU A 63 7.37 -6.62 -15.32
CA GLU A 63 7.12 -6.02 -16.63
C GLU A 63 8.14 -4.91 -16.94
N ALA A 64 8.45 -4.05 -15.97
CA ALA A 64 9.40 -2.96 -16.12
C ALA A 64 10.87 -3.43 -16.30
N LEU A 65 11.22 -4.59 -15.75
CA LEU A 65 12.59 -5.15 -15.83
C LEU A 65 12.92 -5.83 -17.16
N GLY A 66 11.96 -5.98 -18.05
CA GLY A 66 12.14 -6.70 -19.32
C GLY A 66 12.22 -8.23 -19.15
N PRO A 67 12.50 -8.96 -20.24
CA PRO A 67 12.26 -10.41 -20.31
C PRO A 67 13.17 -11.27 -19.42
N GLN A 68 14.28 -10.73 -18.96
CA GLN A 68 15.24 -11.44 -18.10
C GLN A 68 15.09 -11.08 -16.61
N GLY A 69 14.32 -10.02 -16.28
CA GLY A 69 14.08 -9.58 -14.91
C GLY A 69 13.23 -10.59 -14.13
N ARG A 70 13.52 -10.76 -12.85
CA ARG A 70 12.80 -11.66 -11.95
C ARG A 70 12.40 -10.97 -10.68
N VAL A 71 11.23 -11.33 -10.15
CA VAL A 71 10.74 -10.81 -8.88
C VAL A 71 10.29 -11.98 -8.00
N LEU A 72 10.77 -11.97 -6.76
CA LEU A 72 10.31 -12.86 -5.70
C LEU A 72 9.46 -12.08 -4.72
N GLY A 73 8.17 -12.41 -4.61
CA GLY A 73 7.25 -11.85 -3.65
C GLY A 73 7.24 -12.64 -2.34
N PHE A 74 7.34 -11.94 -1.20
CA PHE A 74 7.12 -12.51 0.12
C PHE A 74 5.84 -11.97 0.76
N GLU A 75 5.02 -12.86 1.31
CA GLU A 75 3.79 -12.52 2.02
C GLU A 75 3.65 -13.44 3.25
N PRO A 76 3.37 -12.91 4.45
CA PRO A 76 3.27 -13.74 5.66
C PRO A 76 2.06 -14.69 5.65
N GLN A 77 1.02 -14.41 4.86
CA GLN A 77 -0.19 -15.23 4.81
C GLN A 77 -0.20 -16.16 3.59
N ALA A 78 -0.14 -17.47 3.83
CA ALA A 78 -0.12 -18.49 2.77
C ALA A 78 -1.31 -18.37 1.79
N GLU A 79 -2.48 -18.00 2.28
CA GLU A 79 -3.68 -17.78 1.45
C GLU A 79 -3.48 -16.66 0.42
N ARG A 80 -2.78 -15.58 0.80
CA ARG A 80 -2.47 -14.46 -0.09
C ARG A 80 -1.39 -14.84 -1.11
N VAL A 81 -0.41 -15.66 -0.71
CA VAL A 81 0.56 -16.25 -1.66
C VAL A 81 -0.17 -16.98 -2.77
N ALA A 82 -1.13 -17.85 -2.42
CA ALA A 82 -1.93 -18.57 -3.41
C ALA A 82 -2.80 -17.64 -4.28
N VAL A 83 -3.26 -16.50 -3.73
CA VAL A 83 -3.97 -15.46 -4.50
C VAL A 83 -3.02 -14.79 -5.48
N ALA A 84 -1.82 -14.36 -5.03
CA ALA A 84 -0.83 -13.73 -5.89
C ALA A 84 -0.44 -14.62 -7.08
N GLN A 85 -0.18 -15.90 -6.82
CA GLN A 85 0.12 -16.90 -7.87
C GLN A 85 -0.99 -16.96 -8.93
N ARG A 86 -2.25 -17.08 -8.51
CA ARG A 86 -3.40 -17.12 -9.44
C ARG A 86 -3.59 -15.80 -10.19
N GLN A 87 -3.39 -14.67 -9.50
CA GLN A 87 -3.58 -13.33 -10.07
C GLN A 87 -2.67 -13.04 -11.27
N VAL A 88 -1.48 -13.62 -11.28
CA VAL A 88 -0.48 -13.38 -12.32
C VAL A 88 -0.34 -14.55 -13.31
N SER A 89 -1.07 -15.66 -13.11
CA SER A 89 -0.88 -16.92 -13.89
C SER A 89 -1.01 -16.74 -15.40
N ASP A 90 -1.90 -15.86 -15.83
CA ASP A 90 -2.19 -15.62 -17.25
C ASP A 90 -1.32 -14.50 -17.85
N SER A 91 -0.46 -13.89 -17.04
CA SER A 91 0.44 -12.83 -17.52
C SER A 91 1.63 -13.41 -18.30
N PRO A 92 2.09 -12.73 -19.37
CA PRO A 92 3.35 -13.07 -20.04
C PRO A 92 4.57 -13.02 -19.11
N ALA A 93 4.47 -12.33 -17.98
CA ALA A 93 5.51 -12.26 -16.96
C ALA A 93 5.46 -13.41 -15.94
N ALA A 94 4.44 -14.28 -15.94
CA ALA A 94 4.22 -15.30 -14.92
C ALA A 94 5.45 -16.18 -14.65
N GLY A 95 6.17 -16.61 -15.67
CA GLY A 95 7.38 -17.42 -15.54
C GLY A 95 8.59 -16.71 -14.91
N ARG A 96 8.48 -15.40 -14.62
CA ARG A 96 9.51 -14.57 -13.99
C ARG A 96 9.13 -14.13 -12.58
N LEU A 97 7.98 -14.59 -12.10
CA LEU A 97 7.41 -14.27 -10.80
C LEU A 97 7.39 -15.54 -9.93
N GLU A 98 7.85 -15.41 -8.72
CA GLU A 98 7.72 -16.42 -7.70
C GLU A 98 7.12 -15.79 -6.45
N PHE A 99 6.27 -16.51 -5.72
CA PHE A 99 5.68 -16.03 -4.46
C PHE A 99 5.90 -17.08 -3.38
N ARG A 100 6.40 -16.65 -2.23
CA ARG A 100 6.67 -17.50 -1.07
C ARG A 100 6.05 -16.91 0.19
N GLN A 101 5.66 -17.78 1.09
CA GLN A 101 5.35 -17.35 2.45
C GLN A 101 6.62 -16.96 3.18
N GLY A 102 6.61 -15.80 3.85
CA GLY A 102 7.78 -15.33 4.60
C GLY A 102 7.50 -14.06 5.39
N ASP A 103 8.36 -13.84 6.37
CA ASP A 103 8.37 -12.65 7.21
C ASP A 103 9.46 -11.68 6.72
N GLY A 104 9.10 -10.41 6.50
CA GLY A 104 10.05 -9.38 6.05
C GLY A 104 11.16 -9.07 7.07
N THR A 105 11.06 -9.53 8.32
CA THR A 105 12.10 -9.38 9.34
C THR A 105 13.09 -10.54 9.37
N ALA A 106 12.86 -11.61 8.62
CA ALA A 106 13.69 -12.82 8.56
C ALA A 106 13.51 -13.51 7.20
N LEU A 107 14.09 -12.92 6.16
CA LEU A 107 13.98 -13.44 4.79
C LEU A 107 14.85 -14.70 4.61
N PRO A 108 14.29 -15.81 4.08
CA PRO A 108 15.04 -17.05 3.87
C PRO A 108 15.93 -16.96 2.63
N LEU A 109 16.80 -15.96 2.58
CA LEU A 109 17.70 -15.67 1.48
C LEU A 109 19.13 -15.47 2.00
N ALA A 110 20.11 -15.78 1.16
CA ALA A 110 21.51 -15.51 1.45
C ALA A 110 21.76 -13.99 1.45
N ASP A 111 22.81 -13.58 2.13
CA ASP A 111 23.32 -12.21 2.07
C ASP A 111 23.67 -11.86 0.62
N GLN A 112 23.47 -10.60 0.25
CA GLN A 112 23.87 -10.04 -1.05
C GLN A 112 23.34 -10.86 -2.25
N SER A 113 22.06 -11.32 -2.18
CA SER A 113 21.46 -12.20 -3.18
C SER A 113 20.56 -11.48 -4.19
N CYS A 114 20.13 -10.23 -3.93
CA CYS A 114 19.26 -9.47 -4.81
C CYS A 114 19.76 -8.06 -5.08
N ASP A 115 19.18 -7.40 -6.10
CA ASP A 115 19.63 -6.10 -6.58
C ASP A 115 18.81 -4.95 -5.98
N TRP A 116 17.55 -5.23 -5.59
CA TRP A 116 16.68 -4.26 -4.95
C TRP A 116 15.59 -4.96 -4.12
N VAL A 117 15.06 -4.24 -3.14
CA VAL A 117 13.90 -4.62 -2.33
C VAL A 117 12.83 -3.53 -2.45
N TRP A 118 11.64 -3.90 -2.85
CA TRP A 118 10.43 -3.10 -2.86
C TRP A 118 9.56 -3.52 -1.68
N CYS A 119 9.01 -2.54 -0.94
CA CYS A 119 8.06 -2.76 0.15
C CYS A 119 6.99 -1.68 0.09
N SER A 120 5.76 -2.07 -0.25
CA SER A 120 4.67 -1.15 -0.53
C SER A 120 3.52 -1.26 0.46
N ASP A 121 3.23 -0.17 1.20
CA ASP A 121 2.17 -0.09 2.21
C ASP A 121 2.23 -1.24 3.25
N VAL A 122 3.43 -1.68 3.61
CA VAL A 122 3.69 -2.81 4.52
C VAL A 122 4.56 -2.41 5.70
N LEU A 123 5.58 -1.57 5.52
CA LEU A 123 6.57 -1.26 6.56
C LEU A 123 5.89 -0.75 7.85
N HIS A 124 4.84 0.05 7.73
CA HIS A 124 4.06 0.56 8.86
C HIS A 124 3.24 -0.51 9.60
N HIS A 125 3.08 -1.71 9.03
CA HIS A 125 2.45 -2.86 9.70
C HIS A 125 3.47 -3.71 10.47
N ILE A 126 4.75 -3.62 10.14
CA ILE A 126 5.80 -4.41 10.78
C ILE A 126 6.06 -3.85 12.18
N PRO A 127 6.02 -4.68 13.25
CA PRO A 127 6.23 -4.21 14.63
C PRO A 127 7.60 -3.55 14.84
N ASP A 128 8.65 -4.12 14.25
CA ASP A 128 10.00 -3.56 14.22
C ASP A 128 10.43 -3.24 12.78
N PRO A 129 10.12 -2.04 12.28
CA PRO A 129 10.49 -1.64 10.93
C PRO A 129 12.01 -1.49 10.73
N VAL A 130 12.76 -1.21 11.81
CA VAL A 130 14.22 -1.10 11.75
C VAL A 130 14.85 -2.47 11.51
N LEU A 131 14.34 -3.51 12.17
CA LEU A 131 14.78 -4.89 11.94
C LEU A 131 14.51 -5.33 10.49
N ALA A 132 13.31 -5.05 9.98
CA ALA A 132 12.97 -5.35 8.58
C ALA A 132 13.90 -4.64 7.59
N LEU A 133 14.16 -3.34 7.81
CA LEU A 133 15.07 -2.58 6.94
C LEU A 133 16.50 -3.11 6.98
N LYS A 134 17.00 -3.53 8.15
CA LYS A 134 18.31 -4.19 8.25
C LYS A 134 18.34 -5.52 7.51
N GLU A 135 17.25 -6.28 7.56
CA GLU A 135 17.12 -7.52 6.81
C GLU A 135 17.07 -7.27 5.29
N PHE A 136 16.38 -6.20 4.84
CA PHE A 136 16.41 -5.78 3.44
C PHE A 136 17.83 -5.43 3.00
N MET A 137 18.58 -4.69 3.82
CA MET A 137 19.97 -4.37 3.52
C MET A 137 20.87 -5.61 3.49
N ARG A 138 20.67 -6.59 4.37
CA ARG A 138 21.46 -7.84 4.40
C ARG A 138 21.36 -8.62 3.08
N VAL A 139 20.15 -8.72 2.53
CA VAL A 139 19.94 -9.49 1.28
C VAL A 139 20.33 -8.72 0.03
N LEU A 140 20.53 -7.41 0.13
CA LEU A 140 20.95 -6.57 -1.00
C LEU A 140 22.45 -6.70 -1.29
N ARG A 141 22.79 -6.78 -2.56
CA ARG A 141 24.16 -6.62 -3.05
C ARG A 141 24.67 -5.22 -2.77
N PRO A 142 25.99 -5.02 -2.68
CA PRO A 142 26.59 -3.67 -2.67
C PRO A 142 26.06 -2.83 -3.84
N GLY A 143 25.63 -1.60 -3.57
CA GLY A 143 24.97 -0.74 -4.55
C GLY A 143 23.49 -1.08 -4.81
N GLY A 144 22.95 -2.09 -4.14
CA GLY A 144 21.52 -2.43 -4.20
C GLY A 144 20.63 -1.38 -3.55
N ARG A 145 19.32 -1.41 -3.84
CA ARG A 145 18.38 -0.37 -3.40
C ARG A 145 17.26 -0.89 -2.52
N VAL A 146 17.03 -0.19 -1.40
CA VAL A 146 15.79 -0.28 -0.61
C VAL A 146 14.81 0.73 -1.14
N ILE A 147 13.58 0.30 -1.43
CA ILE A 147 12.50 1.14 -1.96
C ILE A 147 11.25 0.92 -1.13
N ILE A 148 10.79 1.98 -0.44
CA ILE A 148 9.60 1.95 0.40
C ILE A 148 8.53 2.85 -0.21
N LYS A 149 7.39 2.30 -0.56
CA LYS A 149 6.23 3.06 -1.03
C LYS A 149 5.20 3.14 0.08
N GLU A 150 4.75 4.35 0.39
CA GLU A 150 3.70 4.61 1.39
C GLU A 150 2.60 5.50 0.83
N SER A 151 1.37 5.05 0.99
CA SER A 151 0.17 5.82 0.66
C SER A 151 -0.10 6.86 1.74
N GLN A 152 -0.19 8.14 1.37
CA GLN A 152 -0.39 9.25 2.30
C GLN A 152 -1.88 9.55 2.51
N VAL A 153 -2.59 8.60 3.10
CA VAL A 153 -4.06 8.62 3.24
C VAL A 153 -4.60 9.86 3.95
N ALA A 154 -3.88 10.37 4.96
CA ALA A 154 -4.30 11.57 5.70
C ALA A 154 -4.18 12.87 4.88
N GLN A 155 -3.47 12.87 3.77
CA GLN A 155 -3.34 13.99 2.85
C GLN A 155 -4.22 13.81 1.60
N ALA A 156 -5.02 12.76 1.54
CA ALA A 156 -5.97 12.52 0.45
C ALA A 156 -7.13 13.52 0.52
N LEU A 157 -7.68 13.83 -0.65
CA LEU A 157 -8.89 14.63 -0.83
C LEU A 157 -9.91 13.78 -1.60
N PHE A 158 -10.97 13.35 -0.95
CA PHE A 158 -12.07 12.60 -1.56
C PHE A 158 -13.42 13.35 -1.51
N LEU A 159 -13.51 14.40 -0.67
CA LEU A 159 -14.71 15.23 -0.55
C LEU A 159 -14.40 16.68 -0.94
N PRO A 160 -14.15 16.98 -2.23
CA PRO A 160 -13.88 18.33 -2.69
C PRO A 160 -15.05 19.26 -2.35
N GLY A 161 -14.74 20.39 -1.70
CA GLY A 161 -15.75 21.33 -1.20
C GLY A 161 -16.24 21.09 0.23
N TYR A 162 -15.87 19.95 0.86
CA TYR A 162 -16.31 19.57 2.21
C TYR A 162 -15.14 19.25 3.16
N PRO A 163 -14.16 20.17 3.33
CA PRO A 163 -12.93 19.87 4.06
C PRO A 163 -13.15 19.59 5.54
N ASP A 164 -14.18 20.16 6.17
CA ASP A 164 -14.47 19.95 7.58
C ASP A 164 -15.05 18.54 7.81
N LEU A 165 -15.97 18.10 6.96
CA LEU A 165 -16.50 16.75 7.01
C LEU A 165 -15.39 15.72 6.76
N GLU A 166 -14.56 15.91 5.75
CA GLU A 166 -13.48 15.00 5.43
C GLU A 166 -12.51 14.83 6.60
N ARG A 167 -12.11 15.92 7.26
CA ARG A 167 -11.28 15.88 8.47
C ARG A 167 -11.95 15.13 9.62
N GLN A 168 -13.26 15.29 9.81
CA GLN A 168 -14.01 14.56 10.84
C GLN A 168 -14.04 13.06 10.55
N LEU A 169 -14.27 12.65 9.31
CA LEU A 169 -14.27 11.26 8.87
C LEU A 169 -12.88 10.62 9.04
N GLN A 170 -11.83 11.30 8.62
CA GLN A 170 -10.45 10.84 8.81
C GLN A 170 -10.09 10.66 10.29
N ARG A 171 -10.49 11.59 11.16
CA ARG A 171 -10.28 11.48 12.62
C ARG A 171 -11.07 10.32 13.22
N ALA A 172 -12.32 10.14 12.82
CA ALA A 172 -13.16 9.03 13.27
C ALA A 172 -12.59 7.69 12.82
N GLU A 173 -12.12 7.58 11.57
CA GLU A 173 -11.43 6.38 11.06
C GLU A 173 -10.16 6.08 11.86
N MET A 174 -9.31 7.08 12.12
CA MET A 174 -8.12 6.90 12.94
C MET A 174 -8.47 6.47 14.37
N ALA A 175 -9.50 7.03 14.98
CA ALA A 175 -9.96 6.66 16.31
C ALA A 175 -10.48 5.22 16.33
N PHE A 176 -11.25 4.81 15.32
CA PHE A 176 -11.75 3.44 15.18
C PHE A 176 -10.60 2.42 15.07
N ASN A 177 -9.60 2.71 14.25
CA ASN A 177 -8.48 1.82 14.01
C ASN A 177 -7.41 1.84 15.12
N ARG A 178 -7.49 2.75 16.08
CA ARG A 178 -6.47 2.91 17.16
C ARG A 178 -6.41 1.69 18.08
N HIS A 179 -7.49 0.97 18.28
CA HIS A 179 -7.53 -0.23 19.12
C HIS A 179 -6.72 -1.42 18.51
N GLU A 180 -6.50 -1.41 17.20
CA GLU A 180 -5.79 -2.49 16.50
C GLU A 180 -4.29 -2.21 16.30
N ALA A 181 -3.85 -0.95 16.44
CA ALA A 181 -2.53 -0.49 15.98
C ALA A 181 -1.44 -0.42 17.06
N GLY A 182 -1.75 -0.66 18.34
CA GLY A 182 -0.82 -0.47 19.45
C GLY A 182 -0.62 1.02 19.80
N PRO A 183 0.53 1.42 20.40
CA PRO A 183 0.72 2.77 20.95
C PRO A 183 0.77 3.88 19.90
N ARG A 184 0.99 3.55 18.64
CA ARG A 184 1.01 4.50 17.52
C ARG A 184 0.04 4.08 16.43
N SER A 185 -0.69 5.04 15.87
CA SER A 185 -1.56 4.82 14.72
C SER A 185 -0.77 4.39 13.47
N ILE A 186 -1.42 3.72 12.53
CA ILE A 186 -0.85 3.37 11.22
C ILE A 186 -0.31 4.62 10.51
N GLN A 187 -1.04 5.74 10.59
CA GLN A 187 -0.62 7.00 9.99
C GLN A 187 0.68 7.55 10.59
N GLU A 188 0.81 7.53 11.93
CA GLU A 188 2.05 7.92 12.59
C GLU A 188 3.23 7.04 12.19
N ARG A 189 3.01 5.73 12.04
CA ARG A 189 4.04 4.79 11.58
C ARG A 189 4.49 5.10 10.15
N ARG A 190 3.56 5.38 9.23
CA ARG A 190 3.87 5.77 7.83
C ARG A 190 4.73 7.03 7.79
N GLN A 191 4.40 8.05 8.58
CA GLN A 191 5.16 9.30 8.64
C GLN A 191 6.56 9.12 9.24
N ARG A 192 6.80 8.02 9.98
CA ARG A 192 8.10 7.70 10.57
C ARG A 192 8.99 6.83 9.69
N THR A 193 8.60 6.53 8.46
CA THR A 193 9.44 5.79 7.51
C THR A 193 10.85 6.37 7.40
N PRO A 194 11.09 7.70 7.25
CA PRO A 194 12.44 8.26 7.20
C PRO A 194 13.24 8.04 8.49
N GLU A 195 12.59 8.14 9.65
CA GLU A 195 13.22 7.86 10.94
C GLU A 195 13.67 6.41 11.05
N SER A 196 12.81 5.48 10.63
CA SER A 196 13.14 4.04 10.62
C SER A 196 14.30 3.74 9.67
N MET A 197 14.32 4.36 8.49
CA MET A 197 15.43 4.25 7.52
C MET A 197 16.74 4.74 8.12
N HIS A 198 16.73 5.92 8.75
CA HIS A 198 17.92 6.47 9.42
C HIS A 198 18.42 5.56 10.54
N GLN A 199 17.53 5.06 11.42
CA GLN A 199 17.87 4.14 12.50
C GLN A 199 18.39 2.79 12.00
N ALA A 200 17.98 2.34 10.83
CA ALA A 200 18.49 1.13 10.20
C ALA A 200 19.89 1.31 9.59
N GLY A 201 20.36 2.55 9.39
CA GLY A 201 21.65 2.87 8.78
C GLY A 201 21.57 3.46 7.36
N LEU A 202 20.36 3.62 6.81
CA LEU A 202 20.15 4.26 5.50
C LEU A 202 20.20 5.79 5.67
N GLN A 203 21.41 6.37 5.63
CA GLN A 203 21.66 7.77 5.94
C GLN A 203 21.24 8.70 4.80
N THR A 204 21.41 8.25 3.55
CA THR A 204 21.06 9.01 2.33
C THR A 204 19.90 8.34 1.63
N TRP A 205 18.82 9.07 1.50
CA TRP A 205 17.61 8.59 0.81
C TRP A 205 16.96 9.71 0.00
N HIS A 206 16.22 9.32 -1.01
CA HIS A 206 15.44 10.22 -1.88
C HIS A 206 13.94 9.98 -1.65
N LEU A 207 13.17 11.06 -1.68
CA LEU A 207 11.72 11.03 -1.64
C LEU A 207 11.14 11.61 -2.92
N ARG A 208 10.24 10.88 -3.55
CA ARG A 208 9.39 11.40 -4.61
C ARG A 208 7.93 11.07 -4.34
N THR A 209 7.06 12.05 -4.47
CA THR A 209 5.60 11.86 -4.29
C THR A 209 4.91 11.96 -5.63
N TYR A 210 4.06 10.99 -5.90
CA TYR A 210 3.21 10.91 -7.07
C TYR A 210 1.78 11.20 -6.64
N MET A 211 1.10 12.06 -7.40
CA MET A 211 -0.29 12.43 -7.10
C MET A 211 -1.22 11.60 -7.96
N VAL A 212 -1.93 10.65 -7.34
CA VAL A 212 -3.08 10.01 -7.97
C VAL A 212 -4.17 11.05 -8.06
N GLN A 213 -4.49 11.45 -9.28
CA GLN A 213 -5.50 12.47 -9.58
C GLN A 213 -6.57 11.85 -10.46
N ARG A 214 -7.80 11.90 -10.00
CA ARG A 214 -8.96 11.43 -10.80
C ARG A 214 -10.00 12.53 -10.83
N GLN A 215 -10.68 12.68 -11.97
CA GLN A 215 -11.76 13.64 -12.17
C GLN A 215 -12.90 12.99 -12.93
N ALA A 216 -14.08 13.57 -12.82
CA ALA A 216 -15.25 13.09 -13.57
C ALA A 216 -15.06 13.24 -15.10
N PRO A 217 -15.53 12.28 -15.92
CA PRO A 217 -16.15 11.02 -15.50
C PRO A 217 -15.11 10.01 -14.98
N LEU A 218 -15.37 9.43 -13.81
CA LEU A 218 -14.47 8.45 -13.21
C LEU A 218 -14.47 7.14 -14.00
N ASP A 219 -13.27 6.56 -14.19
CA ASP A 219 -13.13 5.18 -14.65
C ASP A 219 -13.64 4.17 -13.61
N ALA A 220 -13.75 2.90 -14.01
CA ALA A 220 -14.28 1.84 -13.15
C ALA A 220 -13.41 1.58 -11.93
N ALA A 221 -12.09 1.68 -12.05
CA ALA A 221 -11.15 1.43 -10.95
C ALA A 221 -11.24 2.53 -9.89
N ALA A 222 -11.25 3.79 -10.32
CA ALA A 222 -11.40 4.94 -9.44
C ALA A 222 -12.75 4.91 -8.71
N ARG A 223 -13.84 4.69 -9.45
CA ARG A 223 -15.18 4.58 -8.87
C ARG A 223 -15.26 3.45 -7.84
N ALA A 224 -14.76 2.26 -8.17
CA ALA A 224 -14.81 1.11 -7.28
C ALA A 224 -13.99 1.34 -5.99
N TYR A 225 -12.80 1.94 -6.10
CA TYR A 225 -11.99 2.25 -4.92
C TYR A 225 -12.65 3.29 -4.02
N ILE A 226 -13.11 4.41 -4.59
CA ILE A 226 -13.70 5.49 -3.80
C ILE A 226 -15.00 5.02 -3.15
N GLN A 227 -15.91 4.39 -3.91
CA GLN A 227 -17.19 3.91 -3.38
C GLN A 227 -16.98 2.83 -2.33
N HIS A 228 -16.37 1.70 -2.71
CA HIS A 228 -16.39 0.52 -1.84
C HIS A 228 -15.30 0.52 -0.78
N THR A 229 -14.17 1.19 -1.02
CA THR A 229 -13.08 1.22 -0.03
C THR A 229 -13.16 2.47 0.84
N VAL A 230 -13.31 3.65 0.25
CA VAL A 230 -13.32 4.90 1.02
C VAL A 230 -14.69 5.13 1.65
N PHE A 231 -15.77 5.24 0.86
CA PHE A 231 -17.08 5.67 1.35
C PHE A 231 -17.80 4.58 2.16
N GLU A 232 -17.82 3.32 1.69
CA GLU A 232 -18.57 2.26 2.36
C GLU A 232 -17.77 1.61 3.49
N ARG A 233 -16.50 1.22 3.21
CA ARG A 233 -15.69 0.49 4.20
C ARG A 233 -15.04 1.43 5.21
N ASN A 234 -14.28 2.43 4.75
CA ASN A 234 -13.51 3.28 5.66
C ASN A 234 -14.40 4.28 6.39
N TRP A 235 -15.28 4.96 5.67
CA TRP A 235 -16.18 6.00 6.19
C TRP A 235 -17.64 5.55 6.34
N GLY A 236 -17.88 4.25 6.30
CA GLY A 236 -19.21 3.64 6.36
C GLY A 236 -19.80 3.52 7.77
N PRO A 237 -20.81 2.65 7.93
CA PRO A 237 -21.62 2.54 9.15
C PRO A 237 -20.83 2.34 10.45
N ARG A 238 -19.63 1.76 10.37
CA ARG A 238 -18.72 1.55 11.52
C ARG A 238 -18.32 2.85 12.22
N LEU A 239 -18.37 4.00 11.52
CA LEU A 239 -18.01 5.31 12.08
C LEU A 239 -19.22 6.07 12.65
N ARG A 240 -20.45 5.57 12.49
CA ARG A 240 -21.66 6.30 12.87
C ARG A 240 -21.65 6.78 14.33
N GLY A 241 -21.16 5.96 15.24
CA GLY A 241 -21.08 6.30 16.67
C GLY A 241 -19.95 7.28 17.05
N LEU A 242 -19.07 7.60 16.09
CA LEU A 242 -17.93 8.51 16.30
C LEU A 242 -18.14 9.89 15.65
N LEU A 243 -19.28 10.10 15.00
CA LEU A 243 -19.68 11.35 14.35
C LEU A 243 -20.94 11.91 14.98
N ASP A 244 -21.08 13.22 15.00
CA ASP A 244 -22.35 13.84 15.36
C ASP A 244 -23.41 13.62 14.26
N SER A 245 -24.68 13.89 14.60
CA SER A 245 -25.81 13.63 13.71
C SER A 245 -25.74 14.44 12.40
N ARG A 246 -25.19 15.66 12.44
CA ARG A 246 -25.05 16.53 11.27
C ARG A 246 -23.99 15.99 10.31
N ALA A 247 -22.81 15.69 10.82
CA ALA A 247 -21.72 15.12 10.02
C ALA A 247 -22.12 13.77 9.40
N TRP A 248 -22.86 12.94 10.15
CA TRP A 248 -23.36 11.67 9.62
C TRP A 248 -24.39 11.86 8.50
N GLN A 249 -25.34 12.80 8.65
CA GLN A 249 -26.31 13.12 7.60
C GLN A 249 -25.63 13.66 6.35
N GLU A 250 -24.67 14.58 6.50
CA GLU A 250 -23.92 15.13 5.38
C GLU A 250 -23.07 14.04 4.67
N ARG A 251 -22.40 13.17 5.43
CA ARG A 251 -21.70 11.99 4.88
C ARG A 251 -22.67 11.10 4.10
N THR A 252 -23.85 10.80 4.64
CA THR A 252 -24.86 9.97 3.98
C THR A 252 -25.31 10.60 2.67
N ALA A 253 -25.59 11.90 2.68
CA ALA A 253 -25.99 12.62 1.46
C ALA A 253 -24.91 12.58 0.36
N LEU A 254 -23.64 12.68 0.71
CA LEU A 254 -22.55 12.79 -0.25
C LEU A 254 -21.97 11.44 -0.73
N CYS A 255 -22.02 10.41 0.13
CA CYS A 255 -21.29 9.16 -0.09
C CYS A 255 -22.19 7.95 -0.43
N GLU A 256 -23.51 8.02 -0.21
CA GLU A 256 -24.41 6.93 -0.57
C GLU A 256 -24.87 7.04 -2.04
N ALA A 257 -24.78 5.91 -2.76
CA ALA A 257 -25.02 5.90 -4.22
C ALA A 257 -26.46 6.21 -4.64
N ASP A 258 -27.42 5.99 -3.76
CA ASP A 258 -28.84 6.29 -3.96
C ASP A 258 -29.22 7.73 -3.57
N SER A 259 -28.29 8.49 -3.03
CA SER A 259 -28.52 9.89 -2.68
C SER A 259 -28.56 10.79 -3.90
N PRO A 260 -29.51 11.75 -3.97
CA PRO A 260 -29.55 12.76 -5.04
C PRO A 260 -28.35 13.73 -5.01
N GLN A 261 -27.58 13.75 -3.90
CA GLN A 261 -26.38 14.60 -3.74
C GLN A 261 -25.09 13.78 -3.87
N TYR A 262 -25.15 12.54 -4.32
CA TYR A 262 -24.02 11.64 -4.43
C TYR A 262 -22.86 12.23 -5.25
N LEU A 263 -21.69 12.35 -4.62
CA LEU A 263 -20.56 13.06 -5.19
C LEU A 263 -20.01 12.45 -6.48
N LEU A 264 -19.96 11.12 -6.57
CA LEU A 264 -19.30 10.46 -7.72
C LEU A 264 -20.10 10.55 -9.04
N THR A 265 -21.31 11.13 -9.01
CA THR A 265 -22.10 11.44 -10.23
C THR A 265 -21.94 12.88 -10.68
N ARG A 266 -21.34 13.72 -9.89
CA ARG A 266 -21.20 15.15 -10.20
C ARG A 266 -20.16 15.38 -11.29
N PRO A 267 -20.41 16.26 -12.25
CA PRO A 267 -19.46 16.54 -13.34
C PRO A 267 -18.22 17.32 -12.89
N ASP A 268 -18.27 17.97 -11.74
CA ASP A 268 -17.19 18.73 -11.12
C ASP A 268 -16.41 17.93 -10.05
N TYR A 269 -16.69 16.62 -9.91
CA TYR A 269 -16.00 15.79 -8.94
C TYR A 269 -14.54 15.56 -9.34
N TYR A 270 -13.66 15.66 -8.36
CA TYR A 270 -12.26 15.21 -8.43
C TYR A 270 -11.78 14.69 -7.10
N CYS A 271 -10.72 13.89 -7.13
CA CYS A 271 -10.00 13.47 -5.92
C CYS A 271 -8.49 13.52 -6.13
N LEU A 272 -7.77 13.65 -5.01
CA LEU A 272 -6.31 13.66 -4.95
C LEU A 272 -5.86 12.63 -3.90
N TYR A 273 -4.84 11.84 -4.23
CA TYR A 273 -4.32 10.84 -3.31
C TYR A 273 -2.79 10.73 -3.48
N PRO A 274 -2.00 11.22 -2.52
CA PRO A 274 -0.55 11.19 -2.64
C PRO A 274 0.02 9.80 -2.34
N VAL A 275 0.99 9.40 -3.15
CA VAL A 275 1.80 8.19 -2.99
C VAL A 275 3.25 8.59 -2.90
N SER A 276 3.92 8.30 -1.79
CA SER A 276 5.30 8.66 -1.54
C SER A 276 6.21 7.43 -1.69
N VAL A 277 7.28 7.59 -2.46
CA VAL A 277 8.30 6.57 -2.68
C VAL A 277 9.62 7.06 -2.11
N PHE A 278 10.12 6.37 -1.10
CA PHE A 278 11.44 6.56 -0.52
C PHE A 278 12.40 5.55 -1.15
N SER A 279 13.57 5.96 -1.54
CA SER A 279 14.59 5.06 -2.07
C SER A 279 15.96 5.39 -1.50
N ALA A 280 16.73 4.36 -1.12
CA ALA A 280 18.09 4.48 -0.61
C ALA A 280 18.96 3.40 -1.24
N THR A 281 20.20 3.75 -1.53
CA THR A 281 21.22 2.81 -1.99
C THR A 281 22.01 2.29 -0.78
N VAL A 282 22.29 1.01 -0.76
CA VAL A 282 23.12 0.40 0.28
C VAL A 282 24.57 0.55 -0.13
N ASP A 283 25.39 1.19 0.74
CA ASP A 283 26.83 1.31 0.54
C ASP A 283 27.49 -0.07 0.52
N GLY A 284 28.55 -0.21 -0.27
CA GLY A 284 29.30 -1.45 -0.40
C GLY A 284 30.30 -1.65 0.75
#